data_1490c30ca010bc3c07ad89d60f937c2b
#
_entry.id   1490c30ca010bc3c07ad89d60f937c2b
#
_cell.length_a   1.000
_cell.length_b   1.000
_cell.length_c   1.000
_cell.angle_alpha   90.00
_cell.angle_beta   90.00
_cell.angle_gamma   90.00
#
_symmetry.space_group_name_H-M   'P 1'
#
loop_
_entity.id
_entity.type
_entity.pdbx_description
1 polymer ?
#
loop_
_entity_poly.entity_id
_entity_poly.type
_entity_poly.pdbx_seq_one_letter_code
_entity_poly.pdbx_strand_id
1 'polypeptide(L)'
;GKTETAKFISQKMGGELFRKQFSMFQNEDFANYVFGTKHSESSFSKDLLDRETNVILLDEFDKANKVFFSAFYQLFDEGIFVDKNYSVELKNSIIICTSNYENIEDIKNNLGLPIYNRFDGFVKFNALDINACKIIIEKNYEEYLKYLDAEQIAILKEEKTNELLLSNADKFTNAREINRITRDVITSILKKKYIDNK
;
A
#
# COMPACT_ATOMS: atom_id res chain seq x y z
N GLY A 1 -2.89 -0.53 -6.17
CA GLY A 1 -2.05 0.41 -6.89
C GLY A 1 -1.19 1.31 -5.99
N LYS A 2 -1.81 2.15 -5.12
CA LYS A 2 -1.07 3.21 -4.39
C LYS A 2 0.19 2.68 -3.66
N THR A 3 0.02 1.74 -2.75
CA THR A 3 1.12 1.16 -1.96
C THR A 3 2.14 0.39 -2.84
N GLU A 4 1.67 -0.31 -3.87
CA GLU A 4 2.55 -1.04 -4.79
C GLU A 4 3.41 -0.08 -5.64
N THR A 5 2.87 1.09 -6.01
CA THR A 5 3.66 2.12 -6.68
C THR A 5 4.79 2.64 -5.79
N ALA A 6 4.50 2.89 -4.50
CA ALA A 6 5.53 3.31 -3.55
C ALA A 6 6.63 2.24 -3.37
N LYS A 7 6.26 0.96 -3.27
CA LYS A 7 7.22 -0.16 -3.23
C LYS A 7 8.09 -0.20 -4.48
N PHE A 8 7.48 -0.07 -5.65
CA PHE A 8 8.21 -0.06 -6.92
C PHE A 8 9.24 1.09 -6.98
N ILE A 9 8.83 2.30 -6.58
CA ILE A 9 9.75 3.46 -6.52
C ILE A 9 10.91 3.17 -5.57
N SER A 10 10.62 2.65 -4.37
CA SER A 10 11.65 2.32 -3.37
C SER A 10 12.66 1.29 -3.90
N GLN A 11 12.18 0.21 -4.52
CA GLN A 11 13.05 -0.80 -5.13
C GLN A 11 13.94 -0.23 -6.24
N LYS A 12 13.43 0.73 -7.03
CA LYS A 12 14.22 1.42 -8.06
C LYS A 12 15.27 2.38 -7.48
N MET A 13 15.02 2.90 -6.29
CA MET A 13 15.96 3.77 -5.56
C MET A 13 16.92 3.00 -4.65
N GLY A 14 16.79 1.69 -4.56
CA GLY A 14 17.76 0.81 -3.89
C GLY A 14 17.60 0.75 -2.38
N GLY A 15 16.48 0.23 -1.90
CA GLY A 15 16.27 -0.04 -0.50
C GLY A 15 14.85 -0.47 -0.15
N GLU A 16 14.60 -0.90 1.07
CA GLU A 16 13.28 -1.29 1.55
C GLU A 16 12.43 -0.06 1.84
N LEU A 17 11.15 -0.10 1.41
CA LEU A 17 10.21 1.01 1.59
C LEU A 17 9.99 1.32 3.06
N PHE A 18 10.32 2.54 3.49
CA PHE A 18 9.82 3.02 4.79
C PHE A 18 8.32 3.24 4.71
N ARG A 19 7.53 2.49 5.48
CA ARG A 19 6.08 2.59 5.48
C ARG A 19 5.53 2.72 6.89
N LYS A 20 4.69 3.74 7.11
CA LYS A 20 3.87 3.88 8.31
C LYS A 20 2.41 4.01 7.93
N GLN A 21 1.57 3.19 8.56
CA GLN A 21 0.13 3.17 8.32
C GLN A 21 -0.59 3.96 9.40
N PHE A 22 -1.20 5.07 9.03
CA PHE A 22 -1.77 6.04 9.96
C PHE A 22 -3.12 5.61 10.55
N SER A 23 -3.83 4.70 9.90
CA SER A 23 -5.06 4.11 10.46
C SER A 23 -4.83 3.28 11.74
N MET A 24 -3.60 2.86 12.01
CA MET A 24 -3.25 2.14 13.23
C MET A 24 -3.12 3.06 14.46
N PHE A 25 -3.04 4.37 14.25
CA PHE A 25 -2.77 5.36 15.28
C PHE A 25 -3.99 6.26 15.50
N GLN A 26 -4.96 5.80 16.25
CA GLN A 26 -6.19 6.57 16.46
C GLN A 26 -6.27 7.29 17.82
N ASN A 27 -5.31 7.08 18.74
CA ASN A 27 -5.41 7.49 20.15
C ASN A 27 -4.20 8.33 20.61
N GLU A 28 -4.13 8.58 21.93
CA GLU A 28 -3.01 9.27 22.59
C GLU A 28 -1.63 8.64 22.29
N ASP A 29 -1.59 7.34 22.04
CA ASP A 29 -0.36 6.64 21.62
C ASP A 29 0.23 7.22 20.34
N PHE A 30 -0.60 7.75 19.44
CA PHE A 30 -0.12 8.43 18.25
C PHE A 30 0.62 9.73 18.58
N ALA A 31 0.11 10.51 19.52
CA ALA A 31 0.78 11.74 19.97
C ALA A 31 2.17 11.41 20.55
N ASN A 32 2.24 10.39 21.39
CA ASN A 32 3.49 9.93 21.98
C ASN A 32 4.48 9.44 20.91
N TYR A 33 4.00 8.73 19.92
CA TYR A 33 4.82 8.25 18.80
C TYR A 33 5.32 9.37 17.90
N VAL A 34 4.49 10.37 17.57
CA VAL A 34 4.84 11.47 16.67
C VAL A 34 5.71 12.52 17.37
N PHE A 35 5.35 12.91 18.60
CA PHE A 35 6.06 13.97 19.32
C PHE A 35 7.21 13.45 20.18
N GLY A 36 7.34 12.14 20.33
CA GLY A 36 8.34 11.49 21.18
C GLY A 36 8.02 11.60 22.66
N THR A 37 8.45 10.61 23.44
CA THR A 37 8.33 10.55 24.90
C THR A 37 9.72 10.42 25.52
N LYS A 38 10.10 9.22 25.94
CA LYS A 38 11.43 8.92 26.44
C LYS A 38 12.34 8.42 25.34
N HIS A 39 13.65 8.68 25.42
CA HIS A 39 14.63 8.18 24.45
C HIS A 39 14.62 6.66 24.23
N SER A 40 14.20 5.90 25.25
CA SER A 40 14.10 4.43 25.14
C SER A 40 12.85 3.93 24.41
N GLU A 41 11.88 4.79 24.18
CA GLU A 41 10.62 4.44 23.54
C GLU A 41 10.70 4.63 22.02
N SER A 42 9.85 3.91 21.28
CA SER A 42 9.72 4.04 19.85
C SER A 42 9.10 5.39 19.50
N SER A 43 9.66 6.09 18.49
CA SER A 43 9.08 7.32 17.94
C SER A 43 9.21 7.34 16.43
N PHE A 44 8.42 8.20 15.79
CA PHE A 44 8.47 8.37 14.32
C PHE A 44 9.85 8.83 13.86
N SER A 45 10.47 9.76 14.59
CA SER A 45 11.84 10.21 14.30
C SER A 45 12.86 9.08 14.40
N LYS A 46 12.76 8.24 15.43
CA LYS A 46 13.67 7.09 15.59
C LYS A 46 13.53 6.11 14.45
N ASP A 47 12.29 5.77 14.08
CA ASP A 47 12.03 4.91 12.93
C ASP A 47 12.54 5.53 11.61
N LEU A 48 12.44 6.86 11.45
CA LEU A 48 13.00 7.57 10.30
C LEU A 48 14.54 7.53 10.26
N LEU A 49 15.21 7.52 11.40
CA LEU A 49 16.67 7.36 11.48
C LEU A 49 17.11 5.98 11.00
N ASP A 50 16.33 4.96 11.30
CA ASP A 50 16.62 3.56 10.96
C ASP A 50 16.20 3.18 9.52
N ARG A 51 15.69 4.13 8.72
CA ARG A 51 15.25 3.87 7.34
C ARG A 51 16.39 3.48 6.42
N GLU A 52 16.13 2.57 5.50
CA GLU A 52 17.09 2.14 4.48
C GLU A 52 17.02 2.96 3.19
N THR A 53 15.90 3.61 2.92
CA THR A 53 15.66 4.37 1.69
C THR A 53 15.09 5.75 1.97
N ASN A 54 15.24 6.63 1.01
CA ASN A 54 14.63 7.96 1.03
C ASN A 54 13.23 7.99 0.38
N VAL A 55 12.56 6.82 0.24
CA VAL A 55 11.15 6.75 -0.14
C VAL A 55 10.31 6.44 1.09
N ILE A 56 9.47 7.40 1.47
CA ILE A 56 8.69 7.38 2.72
C ILE A 56 7.22 7.32 2.35
N LEU A 57 6.54 6.26 2.76
CA LEU A 57 5.11 6.09 2.58
C LEU A 57 4.35 6.30 3.89
N LEU A 58 3.58 7.38 3.94
CA LEU A 58 2.59 7.66 4.98
C LEU A 58 1.23 7.15 4.48
N ASP A 59 0.97 5.85 4.76
CA ASP A 59 -0.18 5.14 4.21
C ASP A 59 -1.44 5.46 5.02
N GLU A 60 -2.57 5.71 4.32
CA GLU A 60 -3.85 6.12 4.93
C GLU A 60 -3.70 7.40 5.79
N PHE A 61 -2.95 8.40 5.26
CA PHE A 61 -2.70 9.66 5.95
C PHE A 61 -4.00 10.41 6.27
N ASP A 62 -5.05 10.18 5.51
CA ASP A 62 -6.41 10.70 5.75
C ASP A 62 -7.05 10.20 7.05
N LYS A 63 -6.51 9.15 7.65
CA LYS A 63 -7.00 8.57 8.91
C LYS A 63 -6.31 9.15 10.15
N ALA A 64 -5.21 9.90 9.97
CA ALA A 64 -4.56 10.58 11.07
C ALA A 64 -5.48 11.63 11.71
N ASN A 65 -5.38 11.79 13.04
CA ASN A 65 -6.10 12.86 13.71
C ASN A 65 -5.54 14.22 13.27
N LYS A 66 -6.42 15.12 12.82
CA LYS A 66 -6.08 16.44 12.27
C LYS A 66 -5.25 17.31 13.24
N VAL A 67 -5.42 17.11 14.54
CA VAL A 67 -4.65 17.82 15.59
C VAL A 67 -3.14 17.63 15.41
N PHE A 68 -2.72 16.51 14.83
CA PHE A 68 -1.31 16.18 14.67
C PHE A 68 -0.72 16.57 13.31
N PHE A 69 -1.52 17.10 12.39
CA PHE A 69 -1.02 17.49 11.07
C PHE A 69 0.08 18.57 11.14
N SER A 70 0.04 19.44 12.14
CA SER A 70 1.08 20.44 12.33
C SER A 70 2.49 19.87 12.55
N ALA A 71 2.60 18.64 13.08
CA ALA A 71 3.88 17.97 13.26
C ALA A 71 4.56 17.65 11.92
N PHE A 72 3.80 17.58 10.83
CA PHE A 72 4.31 17.26 9.50
C PHE A 72 4.59 18.50 8.64
N TYR A 73 4.28 19.72 9.10
CA TYR A 73 4.48 20.91 8.29
C TYR A 73 5.95 21.11 7.93
N GLN A 74 6.85 21.04 8.91
CA GLN A 74 8.28 21.19 8.65
C GLN A 74 8.84 20.05 7.80
N LEU A 75 8.33 18.85 7.99
CA LEU A 75 8.68 17.70 7.15
C LEU A 75 8.36 17.94 5.68
N PHE A 76 7.18 18.49 5.37
CA PHE A 76 6.74 18.72 4.01
C PHE A 76 7.37 20.00 3.39
N ASP A 77 7.69 21.01 4.20
CA ASP A 77 8.28 22.27 3.73
C ASP A 77 9.80 22.17 3.55
N GLU A 78 10.49 21.59 4.53
CA GLU A 78 11.95 21.66 4.66
C GLU A 78 12.62 20.28 4.57
N GLY A 79 11.84 19.20 4.59
CA GLY A 79 12.37 17.85 4.67
C GLY A 79 13.03 17.57 6.04
N ILE A 80 12.52 18.17 7.11
CA ILE A 80 13.03 17.98 8.47
C ILE A 80 11.89 17.54 9.37
N PHE A 81 12.07 16.46 10.09
CA PHE A 81 11.13 16.01 11.11
C PHE A 81 11.77 16.11 12.49
N VAL A 82 11.10 16.81 13.41
CA VAL A 82 11.60 17.04 14.76
C VAL A 82 10.60 16.53 15.78
N ASP A 83 11.07 15.68 16.69
CA ASP A 83 10.34 15.33 17.90
C ASP A 83 11.10 15.83 19.14
N LYS A 84 10.64 15.45 20.33
CA LYS A 84 11.24 15.86 21.60
C LYS A 84 12.72 15.43 21.75
N ASN A 85 13.12 14.35 21.11
CA ASN A 85 14.40 13.70 21.32
C ASN A 85 15.34 13.78 20.11
N TYR A 86 14.78 13.89 18.89
CA TYR A 86 15.53 13.75 17.64
C TYR A 86 15.12 14.82 16.63
N SER A 87 16.09 15.17 15.77
CA SER A 87 15.87 15.95 14.54
C SER A 87 16.42 15.12 13.38
N VAL A 88 15.57 14.84 12.41
CA VAL A 88 15.90 13.96 11.28
C VAL A 88 15.78 14.74 9.98
N GLU A 89 16.86 14.84 9.24
CA GLU A 89 16.86 15.40 7.90
C GLU A 89 16.46 14.35 6.85
N LEU A 90 15.52 14.70 6.00
CA LEU A 90 14.99 13.90 4.92
C LEU A 90 15.23 14.57 3.55
N LYS A 91 16.35 15.26 3.40
CA LYS A 91 16.73 15.91 2.13
C LYS A 91 16.82 14.85 1.02
N ASN A 92 16.31 15.21 -0.17
CA ASN A 92 16.24 14.31 -1.34
C ASN A 92 15.37 13.07 -1.11
N SER A 93 14.37 13.16 -0.24
CA SER A 93 13.39 12.10 -0.02
C SER A 93 12.14 12.29 -0.88
N ILE A 94 11.49 11.18 -1.24
CA ILE A 94 10.17 11.16 -1.85
C ILE A 94 9.18 10.77 -0.75
N ILE A 95 8.32 11.70 -0.35
CA ILE A 95 7.30 11.48 0.66
C ILE A 95 5.97 11.25 -0.06
N ILE A 96 5.38 10.09 0.13
CA ILE A 96 4.13 9.67 -0.50
C ILE A 96 3.07 9.55 0.59
N CYS A 97 2.03 10.36 0.51
CA CYS A 97 0.84 10.25 1.36
C CYS A 97 -0.28 9.57 0.57
N THR A 98 -0.86 8.48 1.06
CA THR A 98 -2.04 7.88 0.42
C THR A 98 -3.31 8.24 1.17
N SER A 99 -4.39 8.37 0.43
CA SER A 99 -5.74 8.59 0.96
C SER A 99 -6.78 7.86 0.13
N ASN A 100 -8.02 7.83 0.64
CA ASN A 100 -9.18 7.31 -0.08
C ASN A 100 -10.12 8.42 -0.57
N TYR A 101 -9.65 9.68 -0.61
CA TYR A 101 -10.42 10.78 -1.19
C TYR A 101 -10.58 10.60 -2.70
N GLU A 102 -11.76 10.96 -3.21
CA GLU A 102 -12.11 10.77 -4.62
C GLU A 102 -11.62 11.91 -5.53
N ASN A 103 -11.50 13.11 -4.96
CA ASN A 103 -11.13 14.31 -5.68
C ASN A 103 -10.30 15.28 -4.84
N ILE A 104 -9.75 16.31 -5.49
CA ILE A 104 -8.89 17.32 -4.87
C ILE A 104 -9.65 18.15 -3.83
N GLU A 105 -10.95 18.40 -4.05
CA GLU A 105 -11.76 19.19 -3.12
C GLU A 105 -11.94 18.46 -1.78
N ASP A 106 -12.13 17.14 -1.82
CA ASP A 106 -12.17 16.31 -0.63
C ASP A 106 -10.85 16.38 0.14
N ILE A 107 -9.71 16.38 -0.57
CA ILE A 107 -8.38 16.53 0.05
C ILE A 107 -8.29 17.87 0.78
N LYS A 108 -8.65 18.99 0.14
CA LYS A 108 -8.62 20.32 0.73
C LYS A 108 -9.49 20.42 1.96
N ASN A 109 -10.73 19.92 1.87
CA ASN A 109 -11.72 20.02 2.94
C ASN A 109 -11.35 19.16 4.16
N ASN A 110 -10.73 18.01 3.92
CA ASN A 110 -10.44 17.06 4.99
C ASN A 110 -9.03 17.23 5.59
N LEU A 111 -7.99 17.46 4.79
CA LEU A 111 -6.64 17.70 5.28
C LEU A 111 -6.41 19.17 5.65
N GLY A 112 -7.22 20.07 5.10
CA GLY A 112 -7.08 21.50 5.26
C GLY A 112 -6.04 22.11 4.30
N LEU A 113 -6.21 23.41 4.02
CA LEU A 113 -5.31 24.14 3.13
C LEU A 113 -3.83 24.12 3.56
N PRO A 114 -3.50 24.17 4.86
CA PRO A 114 -2.09 24.12 5.27
C PRO A 114 -1.35 22.86 4.82
N ILE A 115 -1.96 21.69 4.92
CA ILE A 115 -1.37 20.43 4.40
C ILE A 115 -1.44 20.38 2.88
N TYR A 116 -2.60 20.73 2.31
CA TYR A 116 -2.81 20.69 0.86
C TYR A 116 -1.75 21.47 0.08
N ASN A 117 -1.43 22.69 0.54
CA ASN A 117 -0.47 23.58 -0.13
C ASN A 117 0.99 23.11 -0.03
N ARG A 118 1.27 22.08 0.76
CA ARG A 118 2.60 21.51 0.96
C ARG A 118 2.89 20.28 0.12
N PHE A 119 1.87 19.79 -0.59
CA PHE A 119 2.07 18.72 -1.55
C PHE A 119 2.51 19.27 -2.91
N ASP A 120 3.59 18.72 -3.47
CA ASP A 120 4.09 19.05 -4.80
C ASP A 120 3.16 18.56 -5.92
N GLY A 121 2.38 17.52 -5.68
CA GLY A 121 1.48 16.98 -6.68
C GLY A 121 0.51 15.93 -6.17
N PHE A 122 -0.48 15.65 -6.99
CA PHE A 122 -1.54 14.68 -6.71
C PHE A 122 -1.67 13.68 -7.85
N VAL A 123 -1.68 12.40 -7.50
CA VAL A 123 -1.83 11.30 -8.46
C VAL A 123 -3.12 10.56 -8.16
N LYS A 124 -4.07 10.61 -9.08
CA LYS A 124 -5.33 9.87 -8.97
C LYS A 124 -5.16 8.45 -9.49
N PHE A 125 -5.52 7.49 -8.66
CA PHE A 125 -5.62 6.07 -9.03
C PHE A 125 -7.06 5.75 -9.39
N ASN A 126 -7.32 5.55 -10.67
CA ASN A 126 -8.64 5.14 -11.17
C ASN A 126 -8.92 3.66 -10.86
N ALA A 127 -10.19 3.26 -10.97
CA ALA A 127 -10.56 1.86 -11.01
C ALA A 127 -9.81 1.14 -12.15
N LEU A 128 -9.57 -0.15 -11.96
CA LEU A 128 -8.93 -0.96 -13.00
C LEU A 128 -9.86 -1.09 -14.21
N ASP A 129 -9.32 -0.91 -15.41
CA ASP A 129 -10.00 -1.31 -16.63
C ASP A 129 -9.89 -2.82 -16.86
N ILE A 130 -10.65 -3.34 -17.81
CA ILE A 130 -10.69 -4.78 -18.11
C ILE A 130 -9.30 -5.32 -18.51
N ASN A 131 -8.51 -4.54 -19.25
CA ASN A 131 -7.18 -4.96 -19.68
C ASN A 131 -6.22 -5.05 -18.48
N ALA A 132 -6.24 -4.06 -17.59
CA ALA A 132 -5.48 -4.10 -16.35
C ALA A 132 -5.89 -5.28 -15.47
N CYS A 133 -7.20 -5.57 -15.38
CA CYS A 133 -7.70 -6.75 -14.66
C CYS A 133 -7.13 -8.05 -15.25
N LYS A 134 -7.15 -8.22 -16.57
CA LYS A 134 -6.59 -9.41 -17.25
C LYS A 134 -5.10 -9.59 -16.94
N ILE A 135 -4.30 -8.51 -17.05
CA ILE A 135 -2.87 -8.56 -16.74
C ILE A 135 -2.62 -8.99 -15.27
N ILE A 136 -3.43 -8.48 -14.35
CA ILE A 136 -3.31 -8.84 -12.92
C ILE A 136 -3.73 -10.30 -12.69
N ILE A 137 -4.78 -10.79 -13.36
CA ILE A 137 -5.21 -12.18 -13.29
C ILE A 137 -4.09 -13.11 -13.77
N GLU A 138 -3.53 -12.86 -14.94
CA GLU A 138 -2.43 -13.66 -15.52
C GLU A 138 -1.23 -13.70 -14.57
N LYS A 139 -0.79 -12.53 -14.09
CA LYS A 139 0.32 -12.43 -13.15
C LYS A 139 0.06 -13.22 -11.85
N ASN A 140 -1.13 -13.08 -11.27
CA ASN A 140 -1.49 -13.80 -10.05
C ASN A 140 -1.56 -15.31 -10.31
N TYR A 141 -2.16 -15.73 -11.42
CA TYR A 141 -2.26 -17.13 -11.79
C TYR A 141 -0.86 -17.76 -11.94
N GLU A 142 0.03 -17.11 -12.68
CA GLU A 142 1.43 -17.57 -12.83
C GLU A 142 2.17 -17.63 -11.49
N GLU A 143 1.93 -16.67 -10.61
CA GLU A 143 2.53 -16.65 -9.26
C GLU A 143 2.05 -17.85 -8.44
N TYR A 144 0.76 -18.17 -8.48
CA TYR A 144 0.21 -19.34 -7.78
C TYR A 144 0.76 -20.67 -8.34
N LEU A 145 0.97 -20.77 -9.65
CA LEU A 145 1.53 -21.99 -10.25
C LEU A 145 2.91 -22.36 -9.71
N LYS A 146 3.70 -21.39 -9.23
CA LYS A 146 5.03 -21.64 -8.64
C LYS A 146 4.99 -22.45 -7.34
N TYR A 147 3.86 -22.48 -6.66
CA TYR A 147 3.65 -23.17 -5.38
C TYR A 147 2.96 -24.52 -5.55
N LEU A 148 2.62 -24.93 -6.79
CA LEU A 148 1.90 -26.14 -7.11
C LEU A 148 2.80 -27.19 -7.74
N ASP A 149 2.49 -28.46 -7.52
CA ASP A 149 3.16 -29.57 -8.19
C ASP A 149 2.64 -29.79 -9.61
N ALA A 150 3.31 -30.70 -10.35
CA ALA A 150 3.01 -30.96 -11.75
C ALA A 150 1.58 -31.53 -11.96
N GLU A 151 1.07 -32.34 -11.03
CA GLU A 151 -0.27 -32.93 -11.10
C GLU A 151 -1.33 -31.83 -10.90
N GLN A 152 -1.15 -30.97 -9.90
CA GLN A 152 -2.04 -29.84 -9.64
C GLN A 152 -2.09 -28.86 -10.81
N ILE A 153 -0.94 -28.57 -11.41
CA ILE A 153 -0.86 -27.72 -12.62
C ILE A 153 -1.60 -28.37 -13.80
N ALA A 154 -1.47 -29.69 -13.99
CA ALA A 154 -2.18 -30.40 -15.04
C ALA A 154 -3.70 -30.32 -14.88
N ILE A 155 -4.20 -30.49 -13.65
CA ILE A 155 -5.63 -30.33 -13.32
C ILE A 155 -6.12 -28.93 -13.68
N LEU A 156 -5.42 -27.88 -13.28
CA LEU A 156 -5.81 -26.50 -13.58
C LEU A 156 -5.82 -26.18 -15.08
N LYS A 157 -4.95 -26.81 -15.85
CA LYS A 157 -4.92 -26.69 -17.33
C LYS A 157 -6.09 -27.43 -17.96
N GLU A 158 -6.38 -28.65 -17.52
CA GLU A 158 -7.53 -29.45 -17.98
C GLU A 158 -8.85 -28.68 -17.76
N GLU A 159 -9.01 -28.09 -16.60
CA GLU A 159 -10.20 -27.30 -16.22
C GLU A 159 -10.20 -25.87 -16.81
N LYS A 160 -9.21 -25.52 -17.64
CA LYS A 160 -9.08 -24.20 -18.28
C LYS A 160 -9.22 -23.02 -17.32
N THR A 161 -8.65 -23.17 -16.11
CA THR A 161 -8.82 -22.26 -14.99
C THR A 161 -8.43 -20.82 -15.34
N ASN A 162 -7.35 -20.62 -16.10
CA ASN A 162 -6.93 -19.29 -16.53
C ASN A 162 -7.95 -18.63 -17.46
N GLU A 163 -8.49 -19.38 -18.43
CA GLU A 163 -9.52 -18.89 -19.36
C GLU A 163 -10.79 -18.51 -18.61
N LEU A 164 -11.19 -19.32 -17.62
CA LEU A 164 -12.32 -19.03 -16.74
C LEU A 164 -12.15 -17.72 -15.98
N LEU A 165 -10.98 -17.48 -15.39
CA LEU A 165 -10.66 -16.26 -14.68
C LEU A 165 -10.67 -15.05 -15.62
N LEU A 166 -10.04 -15.15 -16.79
CA LEU A 166 -9.96 -14.09 -17.79
C LEU A 166 -11.32 -13.72 -18.38
N SER A 167 -12.21 -14.71 -18.57
CA SER A 167 -13.58 -14.46 -19.07
C SER A 167 -14.46 -13.67 -18.10
N ASN A 168 -14.09 -13.61 -16.83
CA ASN A 168 -14.80 -12.84 -15.81
C ASN A 168 -14.06 -11.55 -15.40
N ALA A 169 -13.08 -11.09 -16.19
CA ALA A 169 -12.26 -9.93 -15.86
C ALA A 169 -13.07 -8.62 -15.70
N ASP A 170 -14.19 -8.51 -16.37
CA ASP A 170 -15.15 -7.38 -16.30
C ASP A 170 -15.87 -7.25 -14.96
N LYS A 171 -15.90 -8.31 -14.16
CA LYS A 171 -16.55 -8.34 -12.85
C LYS A 171 -15.68 -7.82 -11.71
N PHE A 172 -14.38 -7.63 -11.96
CA PHE A 172 -13.44 -7.22 -10.92
C PHE A 172 -13.26 -5.71 -10.86
N THR A 173 -13.18 -5.19 -9.67
CA THR A 173 -13.04 -3.74 -9.43
C THR A 173 -11.65 -3.36 -8.90
N ASN A 174 -10.93 -4.30 -8.29
CA ASN A 174 -9.64 -4.02 -7.67
C ASN A 174 -8.73 -5.25 -7.59
N ALA A 175 -7.41 -5.01 -7.50
CA ALA A 175 -6.40 -6.06 -7.49
C ALA A 175 -6.47 -7.01 -6.27
N ARG A 176 -6.94 -6.53 -5.11
CA ARG A 176 -7.09 -7.40 -3.92
C ARG A 176 -8.18 -8.43 -4.13
N GLU A 177 -9.28 -8.03 -4.74
CA GLU A 177 -10.39 -8.92 -5.11
C GLU A 177 -9.95 -9.95 -6.14
N ILE A 178 -9.23 -9.54 -7.18
CA ILE A 178 -8.65 -10.45 -8.19
C ILE A 178 -7.77 -11.50 -7.52
N ASN A 179 -6.85 -11.08 -6.64
CA ASN A 179 -5.96 -12.02 -5.95
C ASN A 179 -6.76 -13.03 -5.10
N ARG A 180 -7.72 -12.56 -4.32
CA ARG A 180 -8.56 -13.43 -3.48
C ARG A 180 -9.32 -14.44 -4.34
N ILE A 181 -10.00 -13.98 -5.38
CA ILE A 181 -10.83 -14.85 -6.23
C ILE A 181 -9.96 -15.82 -7.03
N THR A 182 -8.82 -15.40 -7.56
CA THR A 182 -7.88 -16.30 -8.24
C THR A 182 -7.47 -17.45 -7.32
N ARG A 183 -7.09 -17.15 -6.08
CA ARG A 183 -6.77 -18.18 -5.08
C ARG A 183 -7.96 -19.09 -4.78
N ASP A 184 -9.15 -18.51 -4.56
CA ASP A 184 -10.34 -19.26 -4.17
C ASP A 184 -10.80 -20.21 -5.31
N VAL A 185 -10.72 -19.77 -6.57
CA VAL A 185 -11.04 -20.60 -7.75
C VAL A 185 -10.04 -21.74 -7.88
N ILE A 186 -8.72 -21.47 -7.84
CA ILE A 186 -7.67 -22.49 -7.88
C ILE A 186 -7.91 -23.53 -6.79
N THR A 187 -8.10 -23.09 -5.55
CA THR A 187 -8.33 -23.98 -4.40
C THR A 187 -9.59 -24.81 -4.54
N SER A 188 -10.67 -24.23 -5.05
CA SER A 188 -11.95 -24.94 -5.25
C SER A 188 -11.85 -26.03 -6.30
N ILE A 189 -11.17 -25.75 -7.43
CA ILE A 189 -10.98 -26.73 -8.52
C ILE A 189 -10.12 -27.91 -8.02
N LEU A 190 -9.00 -27.60 -7.35
CA LEU A 190 -8.14 -28.66 -6.80
C LEU A 190 -8.87 -29.50 -5.75
N LYS A 191 -9.58 -28.88 -4.82
CA LYS A 191 -10.37 -29.61 -3.80
C LYS A 191 -11.41 -30.53 -4.43
N LYS A 192 -12.17 -30.06 -5.43
CA LYS A 192 -13.19 -30.85 -6.09
C LYS A 192 -12.58 -32.12 -6.69
N LYS A 193 -11.47 -31.99 -7.40
CA LYS A 193 -10.79 -33.14 -8.06
C LYS A 193 -10.29 -34.17 -7.03
N TYR A 194 -9.77 -33.71 -5.88
CA TYR A 194 -9.29 -34.62 -4.83
C TYR A 194 -10.42 -35.26 -3.97
N ILE A 195 -11.61 -34.65 -3.93
CA ILE A 195 -12.77 -35.20 -3.23
C ILE A 195 -13.53 -36.18 -4.12
N ASP A 196 -13.74 -35.85 -5.39
CA ASP A 196 -14.49 -36.67 -6.35
C ASP A 196 -13.71 -37.94 -6.78
N ASN A 197 -12.40 -38.03 -6.49
CA ASN A 197 -11.54 -39.20 -6.73
C ASN A 197 -11.37 -40.11 -5.50
N LYS A 198 -12.14 -39.89 -4.42
CA LYS A 198 -12.25 -40.78 -3.24
C LYS A 198 -13.60 -41.48 -3.22
#